data_220cd52521532374d8e9ce2af086e400
#
_entry.id   220cd52521532374d8e9ce2af086e400
#
_cell.length_a   1.000
_cell.length_b   1.000
_cell.length_c   1.000
_cell.angle_alpha   90.00
_cell.angle_beta   90.00
_cell.angle_gamma   90.00
#
_symmetry.space_group_name_H-M   'P 1'
#
loop_
_entity.id
_entity.type
_entity.pdbx_description
1 polymer ?
#
loop_
_entity_poly.entity_id
_entity_poly.type
_entity_poly.pdbx_seq_one_letter_code
_entity_poly.pdbx_strand_id
1 'polypeptide(L)'
;MKKSLKELLQLNYKVEIEKIPDSEGGGYCASIPLLGKNACRGDGDTVEEAYESLDSIKEYLFKKWLSEGTNIPEPLNDNIEDIND
;
A
#
# COMPACT_ATOMS: atom_id res chain seq x y z
N MET A 1 15.27 -1.99 -15.41
CA MET A 1 15.97 -2.29 -14.17
C MET A 1 15.04 -2.36 -13.01
N LYS A 2 15.23 -3.35 -12.14
CA LYS A 2 14.34 -3.50 -10.99
C LYS A 2 14.77 -2.57 -9.87
N LYS A 3 13.80 -2.04 -9.17
CA LYS A 3 14.07 -1.22 -8.00
C LYS A 3 14.41 -2.09 -6.80
N SER A 4 15.25 -1.58 -5.91
CA SER A 4 15.54 -2.24 -4.66
C SER A 4 14.35 -2.10 -3.71
N LEU A 5 14.36 -2.89 -2.63
CA LEU A 5 13.32 -2.78 -1.61
C LEU A 5 13.21 -1.36 -1.08
N LYS A 6 14.36 -0.74 -0.80
CA LYS A 6 14.38 0.62 -0.28
C LYS A 6 13.72 1.61 -1.24
N GLU A 7 14.00 1.47 -2.53
CA GLU A 7 13.40 2.34 -3.53
C GLU A 7 11.90 2.13 -3.63
N LEU A 8 11.46 0.87 -3.57
CA LEU A 8 10.03 0.56 -3.63
C LEU A 8 9.28 1.14 -2.43
N LEU A 9 9.89 1.09 -1.25
CA LEU A 9 9.24 1.60 -0.05
C LEU A 9 9.12 3.13 -0.06
N GLN A 10 9.89 3.81 -0.92
CA GLN A 10 9.82 5.26 -1.03
C GLN A 10 8.83 5.74 -2.07
N LEU A 11 8.24 4.83 -2.83
CA LEU A 11 7.24 5.21 -3.84
C LEU A 11 5.94 5.63 -3.17
N ASN A 12 5.28 6.62 -3.75
CA ASN A 12 4.03 7.16 -3.20
C ASN A 12 2.83 6.43 -3.80
N TYR A 13 2.45 5.33 -3.18
CA TYR A 13 1.25 4.60 -3.57
C TYR A 13 0.02 5.28 -2.98
N LYS A 14 -1.05 5.29 -3.77
CA LYS A 14 -2.33 5.79 -3.27
C LYS A 14 -2.90 4.80 -2.27
N VAL A 15 -3.26 5.30 -1.10
CA VAL A 15 -3.82 4.49 -0.02
C VAL A 15 -5.28 4.86 0.16
N GLU A 16 -6.11 3.84 0.28
CA GLU A 16 -7.54 4.02 0.59
C GLU A 16 -7.78 3.64 2.04
N ILE A 17 -8.51 4.51 2.74
CA ILE A 17 -8.87 4.28 4.14
C ILE A 17 -10.37 4.05 4.23
N GLU A 18 -10.77 2.99 4.92
CA GLU A 18 -12.17 2.67 5.15
C GLU A 18 -12.41 2.48 6.64
N LYS A 19 -13.56 2.97 7.11
CA LYS A 19 -13.95 2.70 8.48
C LYS A 19 -14.69 1.37 8.51
N ILE A 20 -14.28 0.50 9.44
CA ILE A 20 -14.91 -0.81 9.60
C ILE A 20 -16.10 -0.64 10.53
N PRO A 21 -17.31 -1.09 10.14
CA PRO A 21 -18.47 -0.97 11.01
C PRO A 21 -18.27 -1.70 12.34
N ASP A 22 -18.86 -1.15 13.40
CA ASP A 22 -18.74 -1.76 14.73
C ASP A 22 -19.25 -3.21 14.74
N SER A 23 -20.26 -3.50 13.92
CA SER A 23 -20.80 -4.85 13.80
C SER A 23 -19.78 -5.84 13.22
N GLU A 24 -18.71 -5.33 12.57
CA GLU A 24 -17.67 -6.15 11.97
C GLU A 24 -16.34 -6.01 12.71
N GLY A 25 -16.35 -5.47 13.91
CA GLY A 25 -15.16 -5.33 14.72
C GLY A 25 -14.70 -3.90 14.94
N GLY A 26 -15.16 -2.97 14.13
CA GLY A 26 -14.78 -1.57 14.26
C GLY A 26 -13.37 -1.30 13.78
N GLY A 27 -12.92 -0.06 14.00
CA GLY A 27 -11.59 0.36 13.61
C GLY A 27 -11.52 0.83 12.17
N TYR A 28 -10.31 0.79 11.62
CA TYR A 28 -10.03 1.29 10.26
C TYR A 28 -9.20 0.30 9.48
N CYS A 29 -9.32 0.40 8.16
CA CYS A 29 -8.57 -0.44 7.24
C CYS A 29 -7.90 0.45 6.21
N ALA A 30 -6.63 0.20 5.93
CA ALA A 30 -5.87 0.91 4.89
C ALA A 30 -5.44 -0.10 3.84
N SER A 31 -5.58 0.25 2.57
CA SER A 31 -5.18 -0.65 1.49
C SER A 31 -4.56 0.14 0.34
N ILE A 32 -3.77 -0.56 -0.48
CA ILE A 32 -3.19 0.00 -1.68
C ILE A 32 -3.79 -0.75 -2.86
N PRO A 33 -4.81 -0.17 -3.53
CA PRO A 33 -5.51 -0.89 -4.62
C PRO A 33 -4.58 -1.34 -5.74
N LEU A 34 -3.57 -0.53 -6.06
CA LEU A 34 -2.63 -0.86 -7.14
C LEU A 34 -1.88 -2.15 -6.87
N LEU A 35 -1.61 -2.45 -5.60
CA LEU A 35 -0.90 -3.66 -5.20
C LEU A 35 -1.85 -4.81 -4.87
N GLY A 36 -3.15 -4.56 -4.99
CA GLY A 36 -4.16 -5.55 -4.67
C GLY A 36 -4.87 -5.20 -3.36
N LYS A 37 -6.15 -4.85 -3.47
CA LYS A 37 -6.90 -4.36 -2.32
C LYS A 37 -6.96 -5.38 -1.18
N ASN A 38 -7.01 -6.67 -1.52
CA ASN A 38 -7.04 -7.71 -0.51
C ASN A 38 -5.65 -8.23 -0.15
N ALA A 39 -4.68 -8.05 -1.03
CA ALA A 39 -3.32 -8.53 -0.81
C ALA A 39 -2.51 -7.54 0.03
N CYS A 40 -2.67 -6.25 -0.22
CA CYS A 40 -1.92 -5.22 0.50
C CYS A 40 -2.89 -4.38 1.31
N ARG A 41 -3.17 -4.84 2.52
CA ARG A 41 -4.19 -4.27 3.37
C ARG A 41 -3.78 -4.43 4.84
N GLY A 42 -3.94 -3.36 5.60
CA GLY A 42 -3.67 -3.38 7.04
C GLY A 42 -4.85 -2.77 7.78
N ASP A 43 -5.00 -3.12 9.05
CA ASP A 43 -6.08 -2.57 9.86
C ASP A 43 -5.58 -2.24 11.26
N GLY A 44 -6.38 -1.45 11.98
CA GLY A 44 -6.08 -1.04 13.34
C GLY A 44 -7.25 -0.30 13.93
N ASP A 45 -7.14 0.01 15.21
CA ASP A 45 -8.20 0.75 15.91
C ASP A 45 -8.22 2.23 15.52
N THR A 46 -7.10 2.72 15.03
CA THR A 46 -6.97 4.11 14.55
C THR A 46 -6.43 4.10 13.13
N VAL A 47 -6.56 5.25 12.46
CA VAL A 47 -6.01 5.41 11.12
C VAL A 47 -4.49 5.19 11.15
N GLU A 48 -3.81 5.71 12.17
CA GLU A 48 -2.36 5.56 12.30
C GLU A 48 -1.96 4.10 12.42
N GLU A 49 -2.69 3.33 13.22
CA GLU A 49 -2.42 1.90 13.37
C GLU A 49 -2.67 1.14 12.08
N ALA A 50 -3.71 1.53 11.34
CA ALA A 50 -3.99 0.92 10.06
C ALA A 50 -2.85 1.16 9.07
N TYR A 51 -2.30 2.38 9.06
CA TYR A 51 -1.14 2.70 8.22
C TYR A 51 0.09 1.90 8.62
N GLU A 52 0.35 1.77 9.92
CA GLU A 52 1.51 1.00 10.39
C GLU A 52 1.39 -0.47 9.98
N SER A 53 0.19 -1.02 10.12
CA SER A 53 -0.07 -2.38 9.69
C SER A 53 0.13 -2.54 8.18
N LEU A 54 -0.37 -1.56 7.42
CA LEU A 54 -0.22 -1.55 5.97
C LEU A 54 1.26 -1.52 5.56
N ASP A 55 2.05 -0.66 6.22
CA ASP A 55 3.48 -0.54 5.89
C ASP A 55 4.21 -1.86 6.11
N SER A 56 3.89 -2.57 7.20
CA SER A 56 4.50 -3.86 7.48
C SER A 56 4.15 -4.89 6.42
N ILE A 57 2.89 -4.92 6.01
CA ILE A 57 2.43 -5.84 4.98
C ILE A 57 3.04 -5.49 3.63
N LYS A 58 3.11 -4.20 3.32
CA LYS A 58 3.71 -3.74 2.07
C LYS A 58 5.18 -4.18 1.98
N GLU A 59 5.93 -4.00 3.06
CA GLU A 59 7.33 -4.41 3.08
C GLU A 59 7.46 -5.92 2.88
N TYR A 60 6.61 -6.69 3.56
CA TYR A 60 6.61 -8.14 3.40
C TYR A 60 6.34 -8.54 1.95
N LEU A 61 5.33 -7.93 1.34
CA LEU A 61 4.97 -8.26 -0.04
C LEU A 61 6.09 -7.89 -1.01
N PHE A 62 6.72 -6.73 -0.83
CA PHE A 62 7.82 -6.34 -1.71
C PHE A 62 8.98 -7.31 -1.60
N LYS A 63 9.33 -7.73 -0.39
CA LYS A 63 10.40 -8.72 -0.20
C LYS A 63 10.07 -10.02 -0.90
N LYS A 64 8.83 -10.48 -0.74
CA LYS A 64 8.37 -11.71 -1.36
C LYS A 64 8.43 -11.60 -2.88
N TRP A 65 7.86 -10.54 -3.42
CA TRP A 65 7.81 -10.36 -4.87
C TRP A 65 9.19 -10.19 -5.49
N LEU A 66 10.09 -9.49 -4.80
CA LEU A 66 11.46 -9.35 -5.28
C LEU A 66 12.17 -10.69 -5.32
N SER A 67 11.98 -11.52 -4.32
CA SER A 67 12.63 -12.83 -4.28
C SER A 67 12.05 -13.77 -5.34
N GLU A 68 10.78 -13.59 -5.72
CA GLU A 68 10.14 -14.41 -6.73
C GLU A 68 10.34 -13.89 -8.15
N GLY A 69 10.91 -12.70 -8.28
CA GLY A 69 11.04 -12.08 -9.59
C GLY A 69 9.73 -11.56 -10.15
N THR A 70 8.74 -11.38 -9.30
CA THR A 70 7.42 -10.90 -9.70
C THR A 70 7.48 -9.42 -10.04
N ASN A 71 6.77 -9.06 -11.10
CA ASN A 71 6.64 -7.65 -11.51
C ASN A 71 5.81 -6.90 -10.48
N ILE A 72 6.35 -5.82 -9.93
CA ILE A 72 5.66 -5.05 -8.90
C ILE A 72 5.07 -3.80 -9.54
N PRO A 73 3.74 -3.60 -9.46
CA PRO A 73 3.14 -2.38 -10.01
C PRO A 73 3.68 -1.15 -9.32
N GLU A 74 3.93 -0.09 -10.09
CA GLU A 74 4.43 1.16 -9.54
C GLU A 74 3.40 2.26 -9.77
N PRO A 75 3.31 3.24 -8.83
CA PRO A 75 2.34 4.32 -8.99
C PRO A 75 2.69 5.18 -10.22
N LEU A 76 1.66 5.74 -10.87
CA LEU A 76 1.87 6.66 -11.98
C LEU A 76 2.45 7.97 -11.44
N ASN A 77 3.35 8.50 -12.18
CA ASN A 77 3.87 9.80 -11.79
C ASN A 77 2.86 10.88 -12.08
N ASP A 78 2.52 11.20 -12.13
CA ASP A 78 1.79 12.04 -12.35
C ASP A 78 1.59 13.15 -12.11
N ASN A 79 1.88 12.85 -12.62
CA ASN A 79 1.77 13.40 -12.48
C ASN A 79 1.82 14.28 -12.60
N ILE A 80 2.23 14.23 -12.71
CA ILE A 80 2.38 14.94 -12.92
C ILE A 80 1.75 15.76 -13.53
N GLU A 81 1.23 15.55 -13.84
CA GLU A 81 0.66 15.96 -14.23
C GLU A 81 0.27 16.91 -14.20
N ASP A 82 0.54 16.91 -14.33
CA ASP A 82 0.35 17.47 -14.27
C ASP A 82 0.04 18.46 -14.49
N ILE A 83 0.21 18.49 -14.53
CA ILE A 83 0.18 19.19 -14.58
C ILE A 83 -0.23 19.99 -15.08
N ASN A 84 -0.33 19.91 -15.44
CA ASN A 84 -0.63 20.42 -15.88
C ASN A 84 -1.08 21.16 -16.25
N ASP A 85 -1.03 21.21 -16.26
CA ASP A 85 -1.28 21.60 -16.58
C ASP A 85 -1.40 22.14 -16.77
#